data_c6bbfddc440f5794f19c90ab36208a66
#
_entry.id   c6bbfddc440f5794f19c90ab36208a66
#
_cell.length_a   1.000
_cell.length_b   1.000
_cell.length_c   1.000
_cell.angle_alpha   90.00
_cell.angle_beta   90.00
_cell.angle_gamma   90.00
#
_symmetry.space_group_name_H-M   'P 1'
#
loop_
_entity.id
_entity.type
_entity.pdbx_description
1 polymer ?
#
loop_
_entity_poly.entity_id
_entity_poly.type
_entity_poly.pdbx_seq_one_letter_code
_entity_poly.pdbx_strand_id
1 'polypeptide(L)'
;MSRAAALREHDDMPNADHIVVLHDVAWEDYERLLGMRGDRSAPRISYLEGEVEIMSPSKDHEQIKSYIGRLLEAWCMDRGIDVSPFGSWTLKEKKDERGAEADECYIFGTEKRDRPQLAIEVEWTRGGINKLEIYRKLGVDEVWYWRKGVIEIYVLTEETFVRAQRSRLLPDLDVSLIASMLDRDSLTQAVRDFRKALEGS
;
A
#
# COMPACT_ATOMS: atom_id res chain seq x y z
N MET A 1 6.74 -16.86 -38.04
CA MET A 1 6.59 -17.13 -36.57
C MET A 1 5.56 -16.17 -36.01
N SER A 2 4.50 -16.73 -35.45
CA SER A 2 3.23 -16.05 -35.21
C SER A 2 3.30 -15.06 -34.04
N ARG A 3 2.69 -13.89 -34.23
CA ARG A 3 2.50 -12.81 -33.25
C ARG A 3 1.76 -13.27 -31.95
N ALA A 4 1.21 -14.48 -31.97
CA ALA A 4 0.52 -15.10 -30.82
C ALA A 4 1.47 -15.75 -29.79
N ALA A 5 2.73 -16.00 -30.13
CA ALA A 5 3.69 -16.60 -29.20
C ALA A 5 4.29 -15.59 -28.20
N ALA A 6 4.39 -14.30 -28.59
CA ALA A 6 4.95 -13.25 -27.75
C ALA A 6 3.99 -12.77 -26.63
N LEU A 7 2.69 -13.05 -26.77
CA LEU A 7 1.68 -12.68 -25.76
C LEU A 7 1.53 -13.74 -24.64
N ARG A 8 2.13 -14.93 -24.79
CA ARG A 8 2.03 -16.02 -23.80
C ARG A 8 3.13 -16.02 -22.75
N GLU A 9 4.23 -15.30 -22.97
CA GLU A 9 5.33 -15.25 -21.97
C GLU A 9 5.05 -14.33 -20.77
N HIS A 10 4.01 -13.47 -20.82
CA HIS A 10 3.60 -12.64 -19.67
C HIS A 10 2.48 -13.27 -18.83
N ASP A 11 1.82 -14.32 -19.32
CA ASP A 11 0.65 -14.94 -18.63
C ASP A 11 1.04 -16.10 -17.71
N ASP A 12 2.30 -16.48 -17.62
CA ASP A 12 2.77 -17.66 -16.87
C ASP A 12 3.46 -17.34 -15.53
N MET A 13 3.27 -16.12 -14.96
CA MET A 13 3.58 -15.86 -13.55
C MET A 13 2.28 -15.94 -12.74
N PRO A 14 1.90 -17.12 -12.22
CA PRO A 14 0.57 -17.32 -11.60
C PRO A 14 0.30 -16.46 -10.36
N ASN A 15 1.29 -15.69 -9.89
CA ASN A 15 1.22 -14.88 -8.70
C ASN A 15 1.70 -13.42 -8.90
N ALA A 16 1.77 -12.93 -10.15
CA ALA A 16 2.10 -11.53 -10.41
C ALA A 16 0.86 -10.63 -10.33
N ASP A 17 1.06 -9.38 -9.90
CA ASP A 17 0.03 -8.35 -10.05
C ASP A 17 -0.14 -8.00 -11.53
N HIS A 18 -1.38 -7.75 -11.93
CA HIS A 18 -1.65 -7.25 -13.28
C HIS A 18 -1.70 -5.73 -13.24
N ILE A 19 -0.70 -5.10 -13.87
CA ILE A 19 -0.57 -3.64 -13.92
C ILE A 19 -0.68 -3.17 -15.36
N VAL A 20 -1.55 -2.19 -15.59
CA VAL A 20 -1.67 -1.45 -16.86
C VAL A 20 -1.45 0.02 -16.58
N VAL A 21 -0.55 0.66 -17.32
CA VAL A 21 -0.35 2.11 -17.26
C VAL A 21 -0.83 2.73 -18.57
N LEU A 22 -1.70 3.71 -18.45
CA LEU A 22 -2.20 4.53 -19.57
C LEU A 22 -1.59 5.91 -19.45
N HIS A 23 -1.21 6.49 -20.59
CA HIS A 23 -0.64 7.83 -20.67
C HIS A 23 -1.61 8.79 -21.36
N ASP A 24 -1.39 10.09 -21.17
CA ASP A 24 -2.20 11.17 -21.76
C ASP A 24 -3.69 11.07 -21.40
N VAL A 25 -4.00 10.63 -20.19
CA VAL A 25 -5.37 10.46 -19.69
C VAL A 25 -5.80 11.74 -18.98
N ALA A 26 -6.94 12.32 -19.38
CA ALA A 26 -7.52 13.47 -18.69
C ALA A 26 -8.06 13.09 -17.31
N TRP A 27 -8.09 14.07 -16.38
CA TRP A 27 -8.65 13.85 -15.04
C TRP A 27 -10.10 13.34 -15.07
N GLU A 28 -10.90 13.86 -15.98
CA GLU A 28 -12.29 13.46 -16.18
C GLU A 28 -12.44 11.99 -16.58
N ASP A 29 -11.49 11.45 -17.34
CA ASP A 29 -11.47 10.03 -17.72
C ASP A 29 -11.04 9.15 -16.54
N TYR A 30 -10.10 9.59 -15.72
CA TYR A 30 -9.79 8.93 -14.45
C TYR A 30 -11.03 8.87 -13.54
N GLU A 31 -11.78 9.96 -13.37
CA GLU A 31 -13.02 9.96 -12.58
C GLU A 31 -14.09 9.02 -13.16
N ARG A 32 -14.17 8.91 -14.49
CA ARG A 32 -15.06 7.94 -15.16
C ARG A 32 -14.64 6.49 -14.88
N LEU A 33 -13.34 6.20 -14.90
CA LEU A 33 -12.81 4.87 -14.54
C LEU A 33 -13.16 4.51 -13.10
N LEU A 34 -12.98 5.42 -12.15
CA LEU A 34 -13.42 5.23 -10.76
C LEU A 34 -14.92 4.98 -10.68
N GLY A 35 -15.73 5.75 -11.42
CA GLY A 35 -17.18 5.57 -11.47
C GLY A 35 -17.61 4.21 -12.04
N MET A 36 -16.93 3.72 -13.09
CA MET A 36 -17.19 2.39 -13.66
C MET A 36 -16.80 1.27 -12.71
N ARG A 37 -15.69 1.42 -11.96
CA ARG A 37 -15.29 0.48 -10.93
C ARG A 37 -16.32 0.45 -9.79
N GLY A 38 -16.87 1.61 -9.40
CA GLY A 38 -17.80 1.76 -8.29
C GLY A 38 -17.17 1.37 -6.95
N ASP A 39 -17.93 0.72 -6.08
CA ASP A 39 -17.51 0.37 -4.71
C ASP A 39 -16.66 -0.91 -4.62
N ARG A 40 -16.25 -1.48 -5.75
CA ARG A 40 -15.37 -2.66 -5.76
C ARG A 40 -13.95 -2.26 -5.31
N SER A 41 -13.30 -3.11 -4.52
CA SER A 41 -11.93 -2.89 -4.02
C SER A 41 -10.84 -3.17 -5.08
N ALA A 42 -11.19 -3.76 -6.21
CA ALA A 42 -10.30 -4.04 -7.33
C ALA A 42 -11.03 -3.83 -8.67
N PRO A 43 -10.30 -3.45 -9.74
CA PRO A 43 -8.89 -3.04 -9.73
C PRO A 43 -8.69 -1.73 -8.94
N ARG A 44 -7.50 -1.53 -8.38
CA ARG A 44 -7.08 -0.25 -7.83
C ARG A 44 -6.69 0.69 -8.96
N ILE A 45 -7.04 1.95 -8.82
CA ILE A 45 -6.81 2.95 -9.87
C ILE A 45 -6.10 4.14 -9.26
N SER A 46 -4.92 4.47 -9.77
CA SER A 46 -4.13 5.63 -9.34
C SER A 46 -3.90 6.57 -10.51
N TYR A 47 -3.76 7.86 -10.22
CA TYR A 47 -3.57 8.93 -11.21
C TYR A 47 -2.44 9.87 -10.79
N LEU A 48 -1.58 10.19 -11.75
CA LEU A 48 -0.47 11.11 -11.60
C LEU A 48 -0.26 11.90 -12.89
N GLU A 49 -0.68 13.17 -12.95
CA GLU A 49 -0.38 14.12 -14.04
C GLU A 49 -0.57 13.54 -15.46
N GLY A 50 -1.71 12.93 -15.73
CA GLY A 50 -2.01 12.34 -17.04
C GLY A 50 -1.63 10.87 -17.17
N GLU A 51 -1.03 10.25 -16.16
CA GLU A 51 -0.79 8.82 -16.13
C GLU A 51 -1.81 8.13 -15.23
N VAL A 52 -2.43 7.05 -15.72
CA VAL A 52 -3.34 6.20 -14.94
C VAL A 52 -2.71 4.81 -14.79
N GLU A 53 -2.57 4.38 -13.55
CA GLU A 53 -2.28 2.98 -13.23
C GLU A 53 -3.57 2.25 -12.86
N ILE A 54 -3.80 1.10 -13.49
CA ILE A 54 -4.87 0.16 -13.15
C ILE A 54 -4.20 -1.14 -12.70
N MET A 55 -4.40 -1.51 -11.42
CA MET A 55 -3.74 -2.65 -10.82
C MET A 55 -4.74 -3.64 -10.25
N SER A 56 -4.62 -4.90 -10.65
CA SER A 56 -5.33 -6.03 -10.06
C SER A 56 -4.34 -6.84 -9.22
N PRO A 57 -4.47 -6.82 -7.88
CA PRO A 57 -3.52 -7.48 -6.99
C PRO A 57 -3.61 -9.01 -7.12
N SER A 58 -2.46 -9.66 -7.01
CA SER A 58 -2.36 -11.11 -6.90
C SER A 58 -2.82 -11.62 -5.53
N LYS A 59 -3.00 -12.94 -5.40
CA LYS A 59 -3.30 -13.57 -4.11
C LYS A 59 -2.20 -13.33 -3.09
N ASP A 60 -0.94 -13.41 -3.51
CA ASP A 60 0.20 -13.25 -2.61
C ASP A 60 0.35 -11.79 -2.16
N HIS A 61 0.11 -10.83 -3.05
CA HIS A 61 0.01 -9.41 -2.72
C HIS A 61 -1.03 -9.18 -1.60
N GLU A 62 -2.25 -9.66 -1.79
CA GLU A 62 -3.33 -9.51 -0.80
C GLU A 62 -3.02 -10.19 0.53
N GLN A 63 -2.34 -11.34 0.51
CA GLN A 63 -1.90 -12.02 1.73
C GLN A 63 -0.88 -11.20 2.49
N ILE A 64 0.16 -10.69 1.83
CA ILE A 64 1.22 -9.88 2.45
C ILE A 64 0.62 -8.60 3.03
N LYS A 65 -0.19 -7.88 2.26
CA LYS A 65 -0.91 -6.70 2.74
C LYS A 65 -1.68 -7.00 4.02
N SER A 66 -2.47 -8.08 4.00
CA SER A 66 -3.31 -8.48 5.13
C SER A 66 -2.49 -8.85 6.37
N TYR A 67 -1.34 -9.52 6.20
CA TYR A 67 -0.46 -9.87 7.32
C TYR A 67 0.19 -8.63 7.92
N ILE A 68 0.71 -7.71 7.11
CA ILE A 68 1.30 -6.45 7.59
C ILE A 68 0.27 -5.69 8.43
N GLY A 69 -0.95 -5.51 7.90
CA GLY A 69 -2.01 -4.80 8.61
C GLY A 69 -2.36 -5.45 9.95
N ARG A 70 -2.56 -6.76 9.98
CA ARG A 70 -2.92 -7.48 11.22
C ARG A 70 -1.82 -7.49 12.27
N LEU A 71 -0.56 -7.55 11.87
CA LEU A 71 0.58 -7.47 12.80
C LEU A 71 0.73 -6.05 13.37
N LEU A 72 0.54 -5.02 12.55
CA LEU A 72 0.50 -3.62 12.98
C LEU A 72 -0.65 -3.39 13.99
N GLU A 73 -1.85 -3.83 13.66
CA GLU A 73 -3.03 -3.70 14.52
C GLU A 73 -2.83 -4.44 15.86
N ALA A 74 -2.30 -5.66 15.83
CA ALA A 74 -1.99 -6.42 17.04
C ALA A 74 -1.00 -5.69 17.93
N TRP A 75 0.06 -5.11 17.34
CA TRP A 75 1.04 -4.32 18.07
C TRP A 75 0.43 -3.06 18.71
N CYS A 76 -0.42 -2.35 17.97
CA CYS A 76 -1.12 -1.17 18.49
C CYS A 76 -2.04 -1.54 19.67
N MET A 77 -2.84 -2.62 19.52
CA MET A 77 -3.75 -3.09 20.55
C MET A 77 -3.00 -3.51 21.82
N ASP A 78 -1.89 -4.22 21.69
CA ASP A 78 -1.09 -4.69 22.83
C ASP A 78 -0.41 -3.51 23.60
N ARG A 79 -0.29 -2.34 22.97
CA ARG A 79 0.26 -1.10 23.57
C ARG A 79 -0.78 -0.04 23.91
N GLY A 80 -2.06 -0.33 23.67
CA GLY A 80 -3.14 0.63 23.92
C GLY A 80 -3.09 1.86 23.02
N ILE A 81 -2.57 1.71 21.79
CA ILE A 81 -2.55 2.77 20.78
C ILE A 81 -3.84 2.68 19.96
N ASP A 82 -4.61 3.76 19.98
CA ASP A 82 -5.80 3.85 19.15
C ASP A 82 -5.42 3.87 17.65
N VAL A 83 -5.96 2.92 16.90
CA VAL A 83 -5.71 2.78 15.46
C VAL A 83 -7.01 2.43 14.73
N SER A 84 -7.24 3.09 13.60
CA SER A 84 -8.38 2.85 12.73
C SER A 84 -7.90 2.46 11.34
N PRO A 85 -8.16 1.21 10.88
CA PRO A 85 -7.89 0.78 9.51
C PRO A 85 -8.98 1.28 8.57
N PHE A 86 -8.61 1.72 7.37
CA PHE A 86 -9.52 2.19 6.33
C PHE A 86 -9.44 1.36 5.04
N GLY A 87 -8.59 0.35 5.00
CA GLY A 87 -8.37 -0.46 3.80
C GLY A 87 -7.88 0.37 2.62
N SER A 88 -8.37 0.07 1.43
CA SER A 88 -8.06 0.80 0.21
C SER A 88 -8.93 2.06 0.09
N TRP A 89 -8.58 3.10 0.81
CA TRP A 89 -9.26 4.39 0.72
C TRP A 89 -8.82 5.14 -0.54
N THR A 90 -9.77 5.56 -1.37
CA THR A 90 -9.50 6.42 -2.52
C THR A 90 -9.23 7.85 -2.06
N LEU A 91 -8.00 8.28 -2.16
CA LEU A 91 -7.55 9.65 -1.92
C LEU A 91 -7.40 10.35 -3.26
N LYS A 92 -8.00 11.52 -3.44
CA LYS A 92 -7.86 12.28 -4.68
C LYS A 92 -7.98 13.79 -4.47
N GLU A 93 -7.22 14.55 -5.25
CA GLU A 93 -7.27 16.00 -5.29
C GLU A 93 -7.13 16.49 -6.74
N LYS A 94 -8.23 16.99 -7.31
CA LYS A 94 -8.29 17.44 -8.71
C LYS A 94 -7.31 18.59 -8.99
N LYS A 95 -7.18 19.54 -8.06
CA LYS A 95 -6.31 20.71 -8.20
C LYS A 95 -4.85 20.32 -8.42
N ASP A 96 -4.43 19.24 -7.79
CA ASP A 96 -3.07 18.74 -7.86
C ASP A 96 -2.91 17.61 -8.90
N GLU A 97 -3.98 17.20 -9.56
CA GLU A 97 -4.01 16.08 -10.51
C GLU A 97 -3.42 14.81 -9.94
N ARG A 98 -3.86 14.45 -8.72
CA ARG A 98 -3.36 13.30 -7.95
C ARG A 98 -4.52 12.45 -7.45
N GLY A 99 -4.37 11.14 -7.60
CA GLY A 99 -5.28 10.18 -7.01
C GLY A 99 -4.59 8.85 -6.76
N ALA A 100 -4.85 8.24 -5.60
CA ALA A 100 -4.35 6.91 -5.28
C ALA A 100 -5.33 6.14 -4.42
N GLU A 101 -5.27 4.82 -4.54
CA GLU A 101 -5.87 3.88 -3.62
C GLU A 101 -4.75 3.07 -2.99
N ALA A 102 -4.50 3.32 -1.70
CA ALA A 102 -3.52 2.56 -0.94
C ALA A 102 -3.93 1.08 -0.85
N ASP A 103 -2.98 0.19 -0.66
CA ASP A 103 -3.28 -1.20 -0.35
C ASP A 103 -3.95 -1.30 1.02
N GLU A 104 -3.40 -0.57 2.00
CA GLU A 104 -3.97 -0.42 3.34
C GLU A 104 -3.63 0.97 3.87
N CYS A 105 -4.51 1.59 4.68
CA CYS A 105 -4.18 2.86 5.30
C CYS A 105 -4.79 3.01 6.70
N TYR A 106 -4.16 3.89 7.51
CA TYR A 106 -4.44 4.01 8.93
C TYR A 106 -4.50 5.45 9.41
N ILE A 107 -5.40 5.67 10.38
CA ILE A 107 -5.40 6.83 11.25
C ILE A 107 -5.08 6.37 12.67
N PHE A 108 -4.16 7.07 13.34
CA PHE A 108 -3.81 6.85 14.74
C PHE A 108 -4.45 7.92 15.62
N GLY A 109 -4.91 7.50 16.80
CA GLY A 109 -5.66 8.34 17.71
C GLY A 109 -7.16 8.38 17.40
N THR A 110 -7.89 9.22 18.14
CA THR A 110 -9.35 9.32 18.10
C THR A 110 -9.86 10.51 17.29
N GLU A 111 -8.97 11.36 16.79
CA GLU A 111 -9.34 12.51 16.00
C GLU A 111 -9.84 12.13 14.60
N LYS A 112 -10.91 12.79 14.15
CA LYS A 112 -11.38 12.63 12.77
C LYS A 112 -10.41 13.32 11.81
N ARG A 113 -10.02 12.61 10.76
CA ARG A 113 -9.13 13.12 9.71
C ARG A 113 -9.72 12.83 8.34
N ASP A 114 -9.49 13.75 7.40
CA ASP A 114 -9.94 13.64 6.01
C ASP A 114 -8.95 12.83 5.15
N ARG A 115 -7.80 12.44 5.74
CA ARG A 115 -6.74 11.67 5.08
C ARG A 115 -6.04 10.77 6.09
N PRO A 116 -5.48 9.64 5.66
CA PRO A 116 -4.71 8.75 6.52
C PRO A 116 -3.36 9.37 6.89
N GLN A 117 -2.84 8.95 8.02
CA GLN A 117 -1.47 9.30 8.42
C GLN A 117 -0.46 8.33 7.82
N LEU A 118 -0.83 7.05 7.72
CA LEU A 118 -0.01 5.98 7.16
C LEU A 118 -0.71 5.37 5.96
N ALA A 119 0.02 5.24 4.85
CA ALA A 119 -0.33 4.37 3.74
C ALA A 119 0.67 3.21 3.65
N ILE A 120 0.17 2.01 3.40
CA ILE A 120 0.98 0.81 3.17
C ILE A 120 0.78 0.37 1.73
N GLU A 121 1.88 0.11 1.04
CA GLU A 121 1.94 -0.36 -0.34
C GLU A 121 2.73 -1.68 -0.41
N VAL A 122 2.20 -2.64 -1.13
CA VAL A 122 2.89 -3.90 -1.44
C VAL A 122 3.33 -3.85 -2.91
N GLU A 123 4.62 -3.70 -3.14
CA GLU A 123 5.19 -3.78 -4.48
C GLU A 123 5.66 -5.23 -4.73
N TRP A 124 4.72 -6.07 -5.11
CA TRP A 124 4.99 -7.46 -5.49
C TRP A 124 5.60 -7.55 -6.89
N THR A 125 5.02 -6.81 -7.83
CA THR A 125 5.48 -6.70 -9.21
C THR A 125 6.03 -5.30 -9.45
N ARG A 126 7.17 -5.19 -10.12
CA ARG A 126 7.76 -3.88 -10.46
C ARG A 126 6.98 -3.23 -11.60
N GLY A 127 6.86 -1.93 -11.53
CA GLY A 127 6.21 -1.09 -12.53
C GLY A 127 5.21 -0.16 -11.87
N GLY A 128 4.50 0.62 -12.67
CA GLY A 128 3.51 1.56 -12.19
C GLY A 128 4.01 2.98 -12.01
N ILE A 129 3.11 3.84 -11.56
CA ILE A 129 3.36 5.27 -11.36
C ILE A 129 3.99 5.55 -9.99
N ASN A 130 4.60 6.74 -9.83
CA ASN A 130 5.26 7.12 -8.58
C ASN A 130 4.24 7.51 -7.49
N LYS A 131 3.79 6.53 -6.70
CA LYS A 131 2.81 6.76 -5.64
C LYS A 131 3.33 7.66 -4.50
N LEU A 132 4.64 7.72 -4.23
CA LEU A 132 5.18 8.67 -3.24
C LEU A 132 4.88 10.11 -3.64
N GLU A 133 5.00 10.45 -4.94
CA GLU A 133 4.68 11.79 -5.41
C GLU A 133 3.18 12.09 -5.28
N ILE A 134 2.32 11.08 -5.46
CA ILE A 134 0.89 11.22 -5.22
C ILE A 134 0.63 11.48 -3.72
N TYR A 135 1.12 10.63 -2.84
CA TYR A 135 0.91 10.74 -1.39
C TYR A 135 1.48 12.02 -0.80
N ARG A 136 2.61 12.52 -1.35
CA ARG A 136 3.20 13.79 -0.96
C ARG A 136 2.21 14.95 -1.12
N LYS A 137 1.57 15.03 -2.27
CA LYS A 137 0.57 16.08 -2.57
C LYS A 137 -0.74 15.89 -1.80
N LEU A 138 -1.11 14.63 -1.56
CA LEU A 138 -2.30 14.31 -0.77
C LEU A 138 -2.07 14.46 0.74
N GLY A 139 -0.83 14.74 1.19
CA GLY A 139 -0.48 15.04 2.56
C GLY A 139 -0.59 13.84 3.49
N VAL A 140 -0.21 12.65 3.01
CA VAL A 140 -0.02 11.47 3.85
C VAL A 140 1.30 11.60 4.60
N ASP A 141 1.30 11.38 5.92
CA ASP A 141 2.46 11.65 6.77
C ASP A 141 3.59 10.64 6.57
N GLU A 142 3.24 9.38 6.34
CA GLU A 142 4.19 8.28 6.23
C GLU A 142 3.70 7.21 5.24
N VAL A 143 4.61 6.62 4.46
CA VAL A 143 4.33 5.52 3.53
C VAL A 143 5.27 4.37 3.82
N TRP A 144 4.73 3.16 3.95
CA TRP A 144 5.50 1.94 4.05
C TRP A 144 5.37 1.15 2.76
N TYR A 145 6.52 0.83 2.15
CA TYR A 145 6.58 -0.07 1.00
C TYR A 145 7.14 -1.41 1.42
N TRP A 146 6.34 -2.46 1.25
CA TRP A 146 6.90 -3.80 1.25
C TRP A 146 7.44 -4.14 -0.14
N ARG A 147 8.71 -4.49 -0.20
CA ARG A 147 9.42 -4.89 -1.41
C ARG A 147 10.36 -6.03 -1.11
N LYS A 148 10.19 -7.18 -1.79
CA LYS A 148 11.13 -8.32 -1.70
C LYS A 148 11.47 -8.73 -0.25
N GLY A 149 10.49 -8.82 0.61
CA GLY A 149 10.67 -9.25 2.01
C GLY A 149 11.11 -8.15 2.98
N VAL A 150 11.22 -6.90 2.53
CA VAL A 150 11.62 -5.76 3.36
C VAL A 150 10.53 -4.70 3.37
N ILE A 151 10.26 -4.12 4.54
CA ILE A 151 9.41 -2.93 4.67
C ILE A 151 10.32 -1.69 4.71
N GLU A 152 10.19 -0.84 3.72
CA GLU A 152 10.86 0.45 3.61
C GLU A 152 9.93 1.55 4.10
N ILE A 153 10.43 2.41 5.01
CA ILE A 153 9.67 3.51 5.59
C ILE A 153 10.04 4.80 4.87
N TYR A 154 9.03 5.55 4.43
CA TYR A 154 9.18 6.88 3.86
C TYR A 154 8.38 7.88 4.68
N VAL A 155 9.05 8.87 5.24
CA VAL A 155 8.45 9.91 6.09
C VAL A 155 8.37 11.21 5.30
N LEU A 156 7.19 11.84 5.29
CA LEU A 156 7.01 13.14 4.67
C LEU A 156 7.74 14.22 5.48
N THR A 157 8.64 14.92 4.82
CA THR A 157 9.23 16.17 5.28
C THR A 157 8.43 17.35 4.70
N GLU A 158 8.91 18.58 4.87
CA GLU A 158 8.22 19.75 4.32
C GLU A 158 8.03 19.68 2.80
N GLU A 159 8.97 19.08 2.08
CA GLU A 159 9.00 19.10 0.62
C GLU A 159 8.89 17.73 -0.05
N THR A 160 9.36 16.66 0.60
CA THR A 160 9.47 15.34 -0.02
C THR A 160 9.42 14.20 0.97
N PHE A 161 9.19 12.98 0.48
CA PHE A 161 9.40 11.79 1.27
C PHE A 161 10.89 11.44 1.36
N VAL A 162 11.35 11.19 2.59
CA VAL A 162 12.70 10.74 2.88
C VAL A 162 12.64 9.33 3.48
N ARG A 163 13.49 8.44 2.99
CA ARG A 163 13.62 7.11 3.56
C ARG A 163 14.14 7.20 4.99
N ALA A 164 13.42 6.58 5.92
CA ALA A 164 13.75 6.55 7.34
C ALA A 164 14.07 5.13 7.81
N GLN A 165 14.83 5.03 8.90
CA GLN A 165 15.16 3.75 9.54
C GLN A 165 14.05 3.29 10.50
N ARG A 166 13.26 4.22 11.02
CA ARG A 166 12.15 3.99 11.94
C ARG A 166 10.94 4.81 11.54
N SER A 167 9.77 4.32 11.88
CA SER A 167 8.52 5.06 11.77
C SER A 167 8.54 6.27 12.70
N ARG A 168 8.07 7.41 12.21
CA ARG A 168 7.82 8.60 13.03
C ARG A 168 6.50 8.49 13.79
N LEU A 169 5.52 7.82 13.20
CA LEU A 169 4.22 7.59 13.79
C LEU A 169 4.29 6.54 14.92
N LEU A 170 5.12 5.52 14.73
CA LEU A 170 5.28 4.37 15.63
C LEU A 170 6.77 4.09 15.88
N PRO A 171 7.49 4.97 16.62
CA PRO A 171 8.95 4.92 16.75
C PRO A 171 9.46 3.66 17.46
N ASP A 172 8.63 3.04 18.30
CA ASP A 172 8.98 1.84 19.05
C ASP A 172 8.66 0.54 18.29
N LEU A 173 8.02 0.63 17.12
CA LEU A 173 7.72 -0.53 16.29
C LEU A 173 8.92 -0.88 15.41
N ASP A 174 9.43 -2.09 15.55
CA ASP A 174 10.38 -2.66 14.62
C ASP A 174 9.64 -3.28 13.41
N VAL A 175 9.61 -2.55 12.30
CA VAL A 175 8.98 -3.03 11.06
C VAL A 175 9.71 -4.22 10.44
N SER A 176 10.99 -4.43 10.77
CA SER A 176 11.73 -5.60 10.30
C SER A 176 11.25 -6.88 10.96
N LEU A 177 10.79 -6.78 12.21
CA LEU A 177 10.13 -7.88 12.90
C LEU A 177 8.80 -8.23 12.21
N ILE A 178 7.99 -7.24 11.81
CA ILE A 178 6.79 -7.50 11.00
C ILE A 178 7.17 -8.24 9.72
N ALA A 179 8.16 -7.74 8.98
CA ALA A 179 8.59 -8.35 7.72
C ALA A 179 9.02 -9.81 7.88
N SER A 180 9.67 -10.15 9.00
CA SER A 180 10.13 -11.51 9.31
C SER A 180 9.01 -12.51 9.63
N MET A 181 7.78 -12.05 9.82
CA MET A 181 6.61 -12.89 10.13
C MET A 181 5.74 -13.19 8.90
N LEU A 182 6.01 -12.57 7.75
CA LEU A 182 5.13 -12.64 6.57
C LEU A 182 5.19 -13.98 5.83
N ASP A 183 6.18 -14.83 6.11
CA ASP A 183 6.37 -16.15 5.54
C ASP A 183 5.72 -17.29 6.34
N ARG A 184 4.99 -16.95 7.42
CA ARG A 184 4.34 -17.96 8.25
C ARG A 184 3.17 -18.63 7.52
N ASP A 185 2.96 -19.94 7.77
CA ASP A 185 1.90 -20.74 7.14
C ASP A 185 0.48 -20.20 7.41
N SER A 186 0.31 -19.46 8.50
CA SER A 186 -0.97 -18.83 8.84
C SER A 186 -0.79 -17.50 9.57
N LEU A 187 -1.77 -16.62 9.40
CA LEU A 187 -1.85 -15.35 10.15
C LEU A 187 -1.83 -15.59 11.67
N THR A 188 -2.52 -16.64 12.15
CA THR A 188 -2.55 -16.98 13.57
C THR A 188 -1.14 -17.31 14.09
N GLN A 189 -0.37 -18.06 13.31
CA GLN A 189 1.02 -18.36 13.65
C GLN A 189 1.88 -17.11 13.62
N ALA A 190 1.74 -16.26 12.59
CA ALA A 190 2.47 -14.99 12.47
C ALA A 190 2.24 -14.09 13.70
N VAL A 191 0.99 -13.90 14.12
CA VAL A 191 0.65 -13.08 15.30
C VAL A 191 1.20 -13.68 16.61
N ARG A 192 1.15 -15.01 16.78
CA ARG A 192 1.72 -15.67 17.97
C ARG A 192 3.23 -15.50 18.05
N ASP A 193 3.93 -15.74 16.94
CA ASP A 193 5.39 -15.62 16.88
C ASP A 193 5.83 -14.18 17.08
N PHE A 194 5.09 -13.22 16.50
CA PHE A 194 5.33 -11.81 16.65
C PHE A 194 5.23 -11.37 18.12
N ARG A 195 4.13 -11.71 18.80
CA ARG A 195 3.95 -11.39 20.22
C ARG A 195 5.04 -11.99 21.10
N LYS A 196 5.38 -13.27 20.86
CA LYS A 196 6.46 -13.94 21.57
C LYS A 196 7.82 -13.26 21.36
N ALA A 197 8.10 -12.77 20.16
CA ALA A 197 9.35 -12.04 19.88
C ALA A 197 9.39 -10.69 20.60
N LEU A 198 8.25 -10.01 20.73
CA LEU A 198 8.14 -8.75 21.47
C LEU A 198 8.32 -8.89 23.00
N GLU A 199 7.96 -10.05 23.58
CA GLU A 199 8.17 -10.34 25.02
C GLU A 199 9.65 -10.61 25.35
N GLY A 200 10.45 -11.02 24.37
CA GLY A 200 11.87 -11.35 24.53
C GLY A 200 12.84 -10.22 24.18
N SER A 201 12.32 -9.04 23.78
CA SER A 201 13.08 -7.85 23.39
C SER A 201 13.02 -6.81 24.49
#